data_f99ce858b9f3525855cffac1b42adf4a
#
_entry.id   f99ce858b9f3525855cffac1b42adf4a
#
_cell.length_a   1.000
_cell.length_b   1.000
_cell.length_c   1.000
_cell.angle_alpha   90.00
_cell.angle_beta   90.00
_cell.angle_gamma   90.00
#
_symmetry.space_group_name_H-M   'P 1'
#
loop_
_entity.id
_entity.type
_entity.pdbx_description
1 polymer ?
#
loop_
_entity_poly.entity_id
_entity_poly.type
_entity_poly.pdbx_seq_one_letter_code
_entity_poly.pdbx_strand_id
1 'polypeptide(L)'
;MLIKLVVGGYLAKNNDVTENTPLTQDNTEDMETRTLELGGLAGTFGTADHKNLGRLYILFGLTGGFLSMVLHLLVRLERINIGETSILDFGSSNQYFQTWSLSRTSLLFFCVIPLILGLATYLVPLQIGAPSIAFPRAAAAAFWAWLVGILIHVVTVFSDGGLGVPEPLTQFAQGMDPEATELSILSIAMVAISVLLASITLIATIVTQRPQGMTLFELPLFSWSVLVATGVWVLAMPVWLGNLMISWVDFRGADALRYGNVENIWGQLSWLWSQPMIFAFAIPVLGIAGEIIPVAASKAQRQYSIQQIGIGALGVLSFGAFAQPFFNADVSDQAVFVGMGLLVVLPVLIFLGGLADTLVKGKPKFSAHLVLALISMIGLLVGTTLSALHVSGPAIGAIREIDSDWLSGLINWLTDLQGTVIATAVMEHALISSLIASIAGLYYWSPKIFGKKMNNNIGVLAGLSLLGGLLLSAGSNLINGFLDEGDAVYLATSNSGVWNQDAVEFLNVIGFIGSILLIGGISLALLDLTI
;
A
#
# COMPACT_ATOMS: atom_id res chain seq x y z
N MET A 1 -12.92 19.48 -11.95
CA MET A 1 -13.94 19.41 -10.89
C MET A 1 -13.30 19.09 -9.52
N LEU A 2 -12.47 18.06 -9.40
CA LEU A 2 -11.69 17.75 -8.19
C LEU A 2 -10.78 18.90 -7.69
N ILE A 3 -10.19 19.67 -8.61
CA ILE A 3 -9.39 20.87 -8.29
C ILE A 3 -10.22 21.95 -7.58
N LYS A 4 -11.54 22.08 -7.89
CA LYS A 4 -12.45 23.02 -7.20
C LYS A 4 -12.67 22.68 -5.72
N LEU A 5 -12.54 21.41 -5.32
CA LEU A 5 -12.71 20.98 -3.92
C LEU A 5 -11.54 21.39 -3.02
N VAL A 6 -10.32 21.32 -3.54
CA VAL A 6 -9.12 21.76 -2.82
C VAL A 6 -9.07 23.29 -2.76
N VAL A 7 -9.52 23.97 -3.82
CA VAL A 7 -9.54 25.43 -3.94
C VAL A 7 -10.77 26.05 -3.25
N GLY A 8 -11.93 25.37 -3.25
CA GLY A 8 -13.17 25.89 -2.67
C GLY A 8 -13.13 26.12 -1.17
N GLY A 9 -12.37 25.31 -0.43
CA GLY A 9 -12.15 25.50 1.01
C GLY A 9 -11.30 26.76 1.34
N TYR A 10 -10.55 27.27 0.37
CA TYR A 10 -9.71 28.46 0.52
C TYR A 10 -10.48 29.75 0.20
N LEU A 11 -11.42 29.71 -0.75
CA LEU A 11 -12.21 30.89 -1.17
C LEU A 11 -13.28 31.29 -0.16
N ALA A 12 -13.78 30.35 0.65
CA ALA A 12 -14.78 30.66 1.69
C ALA A 12 -14.21 31.46 2.87
N LYS A 13 -12.88 31.51 3.04
CA LYS A 13 -12.22 32.20 4.16
C LYS A 13 -11.81 33.64 3.85
N ASN A 14 -11.83 34.05 2.59
CA ASN A 14 -11.29 35.35 2.16
C ASN A 14 -12.36 36.41 1.84
N ASN A 15 -13.65 36.17 2.09
CA ASN A 15 -14.71 37.13 1.77
C ASN A 15 -15.06 38.12 2.90
N ASP A 16 -14.35 38.07 4.05
CA ASP A 16 -14.69 38.95 5.21
C ASP A 16 -13.70 40.08 5.46
N VAL A 17 -12.91 40.49 4.48
CA VAL A 17 -12.00 41.63 4.65
C VAL A 17 -12.27 42.69 3.59
N THR A 18 -13.35 43.46 3.78
CA THR A 18 -13.51 44.78 3.23
C THR A 18 -14.04 45.71 4.34
N GLU A 19 -13.17 46.14 5.23
CA GLU A 19 -13.40 47.34 6.02
C GLU A 19 -12.20 48.29 5.86
N ASN A 20 -12.50 49.51 5.39
CA ASN A 20 -11.58 50.61 5.25
C ASN A 20 -11.15 51.12 6.64
N THR A 21 -10.01 50.66 7.12
CA THR A 21 -9.34 51.25 8.29
C THR A 21 -8.19 52.14 7.81
N PRO A 22 -8.02 53.38 8.30
CA PRO A 22 -6.92 54.23 7.89
C PRO A 22 -5.58 53.67 8.38
N LEU A 23 -4.59 53.65 7.51
CA LEU A 23 -3.23 53.18 7.76
C LEU A 23 -2.54 54.08 8.77
N THR A 24 -2.24 53.57 9.96
CA THR A 24 -1.30 54.18 10.92
C THR A 24 0.09 53.57 10.73
N GLN A 25 1.17 54.29 11.08
CA GLN A 25 2.57 53.92 10.84
C GLN A 25 2.98 52.56 11.46
N ASP A 26 2.25 52.06 12.47
CA ASP A 26 2.46 50.74 13.10
C ASP A 26 2.06 49.56 12.20
N ASN A 27 1.25 49.83 11.16
CA ASN A 27 0.79 48.75 10.25
C ASN A 27 1.77 48.44 9.12
N THR A 28 2.87 49.18 8.97
CA THR A 28 3.88 48.94 7.92
C THR A 28 4.86 47.82 8.27
N GLU A 29 5.21 47.64 9.55
CA GLU A 29 6.05 46.53 10.00
C GLU A 29 5.30 45.20 9.96
N ASP A 30 3.98 45.22 10.25
CA ASP A 30 3.12 44.03 10.11
C ASP A 30 2.84 43.65 8.65
N MET A 31 2.97 44.54 7.68
CA MET A 31 2.83 44.23 6.25
C MET A 31 4.09 43.62 5.65
N GLU A 32 5.28 43.88 6.15
CA GLU A 32 6.52 43.26 5.67
C GLU A 32 6.64 41.78 6.12
N THR A 33 5.96 41.39 7.18
CA THR A 33 5.91 40.00 7.66
C THR A 33 4.74 39.18 7.12
N ARG A 34 3.79 39.80 6.42
CA ARG A 34 2.78 39.03 5.66
C ARG A 34 3.47 38.39 4.46
N THR A 35 3.95 37.18 4.64
CA THR A 35 4.27 36.30 3.52
C THR A 35 3.13 36.38 2.51
N LEU A 36 3.45 36.77 1.26
CA LEU A 36 2.53 36.74 0.14
C LEU A 36 1.83 35.35 0.12
N GLU A 37 0.64 35.27 0.67
CA GLU A 37 -0.19 34.09 0.50
C GLU A 37 -0.56 34.01 -0.98
N LEU A 38 0.18 33.19 -1.70
CA LEU A 38 -0.12 32.88 -3.10
C LEU A 38 -1.54 32.27 -3.15
N GLY A 39 -2.49 33.03 -3.64
CA GLY A 39 -3.87 32.56 -3.82
C GLY A 39 -4.00 31.59 -4.99
N GLY A 40 -5.07 30.80 -5.02
CA GLY A 40 -5.41 29.90 -6.11
C GLY A 40 -4.51 28.66 -6.20
N LEU A 41 -4.27 28.18 -7.41
CA LEU A 41 -3.50 26.95 -7.67
C LEU A 41 -2.06 27.04 -7.14
N ALA A 42 -1.39 28.19 -7.32
CA ALA A 42 -0.03 28.40 -6.84
C ALA A 42 0.08 28.26 -5.31
N GLY A 43 -0.90 28.78 -4.55
CA GLY A 43 -0.95 28.64 -3.10
C GLY A 43 -1.24 27.21 -2.65
N THR A 44 -2.02 26.47 -3.42
CA THR A 44 -2.36 25.08 -3.10
C THR A 44 -1.16 24.14 -3.36
N PHE A 45 -0.48 24.28 -4.48
CA PHE A 45 0.64 23.42 -4.85
C PHE A 45 1.98 23.88 -4.25
N GLY A 46 2.17 25.17 -3.98
CA GLY A 46 3.39 25.71 -3.36
C GLY A 46 3.39 25.69 -1.83
N THR A 47 2.40 25.05 -1.21
CA THR A 47 2.21 25.06 0.24
C THR A 47 3.14 24.09 0.97
N ALA A 48 3.57 24.48 2.18
CA ALA A 48 4.19 23.61 3.17
C ALA A 48 3.25 23.29 4.34
N ASP A 49 1.96 23.70 4.27
CA ASP A 49 0.97 23.38 5.27
C ASP A 49 0.60 21.89 5.22
N HIS A 50 0.77 21.21 6.34
CA HIS A 50 0.51 19.78 6.49
C HIS A 50 -0.93 19.37 6.13
N LYS A 51 -1.91 20.28 6.32
CA LYS A 51 -3.31 20.00 5.98
C LYS A 51 -3.52 19.95 4.47
N ASN A 52 -2.93 20.90 3.75
CA ASN A 52 -3.01 20.95 2.29
C ASN A 52 -2.19 19.83 1.66
N LEU A 53 -0.98 19.55 2.17
CA LEU A 53 -0.17 18.41 1.73
C LEU A 53 -0.89 17.09 1.94
N GLY A 54 -1.51 16.88 3.12
CA GLY A 54 -2.29 15.68 3.40
C GLY A 54 -3.45 15.49 2.42
N ARG A 55 -4.19 16.57 2.09
CA ARG A 55 -5.27 16.52 1.07
C ARG A 55 -4.74 16.21 -0.32
N LEU A 56 -3.59 16.75 -0.72
CA LEU A 56 -2.97 16.45 -2.00
C LEU A 56 -2.57 14.96 -2.09
N TYR A 57 -1.90 14.43 -1.07
CA TYR A 57 -1.58 13.00 -1.00
C TYR A 57 -2.84 12.12 -1.09
N ILE A 58 -3.92 12.47 -0.37
CA ILE A 58 -5.18 11.73 -0.42
C ILE A 58 -5.80 11.76 -1.82
N LEU A 59 -5.82 12.94 -2.45
CA LEU A 59 -6.37 13.11 -3.79
C LEU A 59 -5.61 12.28 -4.83
N PHE A 60 -4.28 12.43 -4.86
CA PHE A 60 -3.45 11.68 -5.80
C PHE A 60 -3.41 10.18 -5.48
N GLY A 61 -3.46 9.80 -4.20
CA GLY A 61 -3.53 8.41 -3.78
C GLY A 61 -4.83 7.71 -4.19
N LEU A 62 -5.98 8.37 -4.06
CA LEU A 62 -7.26 7.82 -4.54
C LEU A 62 -7.30 7.72 -6.07
N THR A 63 -6.80 8.75 -6.78
CA THR A 63 -6.70 8.72 -8.23
C THR A 63 -5.73 7.62 -8.69
N GLY A 64 -4.58 7.50 -8.01
CA GLY A 64 -3.62 6.43 -8.22
C GLY A 64 -4.21 5.04 -7.96
N GLY A 65 -5.04 4.91 -6.93
CA GLY A 65 -5.77 3.66 -6.64
C GLY A 65 -6.74 3.28 -7.75
N PHE A 66 -7.49 4.24 -8.27
CA PHE A 66 -8.36 4.03 -9.42
C PHE A 66 -7.57 3.56 -10.65
N LEU A 67 -6.47 4.26 -10.99
CA LEU A 67 -5.61 3.90 -12.12
C LEU A 67 -4.94 2.53 -11.92
N SER A 68 -4.49 2.22 -10.71
CA SER A 68 -3.92 0.91 -10.36
C SER A 68 -4.92 -0.23 -10.58
N MET A 69 -6.18 -0.02 -10.20
CA MET A 69 -7.22 -1.03 -10.44
C MET A 69 -7.58 -1.17 -11.92
N VAL A 70 -7.49 -0.10 -12.70
CA VAL A 70 -7.65 -0.17 -14.16
C VAL A 70 -6.50 -0.98 -14.78
N LEU A 71 -5.25 -0.75 -14.40
CA LEU A 71 -4.12 -1.55 -14.85
C LEU A 71 -4.28 -3.03 -14.46
N HIS A 72 -4.72 -3.27 -13.23
CA HIS A 72 -5.01 -4.62 -12.76
C HIS A 72 -6.11 -5.31 -13.57
N LEU A 73 -7.18 -4.57 -13.91
CA LEU A 73 -8.25 -5.05 -14.77
C LEU A 73 -7.73 -5.44 -16.17
N LEU A 74 -6.85 -4.63 -16.77
CA LEU A 74 -6.26 -4.91 -18.09
C LEU A 74 -5.43 -6.20 -18.08
N VAL A 75 -4.57 -6.37 -17.07
CA VAL A 75 -3.79 -7.61 -16.91
C VAL A 75 -4.70 -8.83 -16.71
N ARG A 76 -5.78 -8.67 -15.93
CA ARG A 76 -6.73 -9.76 -15.73
C ARG A 76 -7.53 -10.11 -16.99
N LEU A 77 -7.88 -9.11 -17.79
CA LEU A 77 -8.57 -9.33 -19.06
C LEU A 77 -7.74 -10.21 -19.99
N GLU A 78 -6.41 -9.98 -20.04
CA GLU A 78 -5.50 -10.78 -20.83
C GLU A 78 -5.38 -12.23 -20.34
N ARG A 79 -5.57 -12.47 -19.04
CA ARG A 79 -5.50 -13.81 -18.43
C ARG A 79 -6.78 -14.63 -18.56
N ILE A 80 -7.85 -14.09 -19.10
CA ILE A 80 -9.10 -14.83 -19.30
C ILE A 80 -8.92 -15.94 -20.34
N ASN A 81 -8.08 -15.74 -21.34
CA ASN A 81 -7.94 -16.63 -22.49
C ASN A 81 -6.49 -17.12 -22.64
N ILE A 82 -6.04 -17.93 -21.68
CA ILE A 82 -4.68 -18.45 -21.64
C ILE A 82 -4.46 -19.44 -22.80
N GLY A 83 -3.53 -19.11 -23.71
CA GLY A 83 -3.14 -20.00 -24.81
C GLY A 83 -3.71 -19.61 -26.17
N GLU A 84 -4.60 -18.65 -26.27
CA GLU A 84 -5.10 -18.07 -27.53
C GLU A 84 -4.50 -16.72 -27.86
N THR A 85 -5.00 -16.04 -28.87
CA THR A 85 -4.55 -14.71 -29.26
C THR A 85 -4.83 -13.69 -28.16
N SER A 86 -3.86 -12.77 -27.92
CA SER A 86 -4.02 -11.65 -27.00
C SER A 86 -5.32 -10.88 -27.24
N ILE A 87 -6.10 -10.64 -26.18
CA ILE A 87 -7.38 -9.90 -26.28
C ILE A 87 -7.10 -8.40 -26.53
N LEU A 88 -6.03 -7.87 -25.91
CA LEU A 88 -5.69 -6.45 -25.99
C LEU A 88 -4.65 -6.15 -27.05
N ASP A 89 -4.13 -7.18 -27.72
CA ASP A 89 -3.06 -7.08 -28.73
C ASP A 89 -1.92 -6.15 -28.27
N PHE A 90 -1.30 -6.51 -27.14
CA PHE A 90 -0.17 -5.78 -26.58
C PHE A 90 1.04 -5.72 -27.52
N GLY A 91 0.94 -6.22 -28.76
CA GLY A 91 1.97 -6.15 -29.78
C GLY A 91 3.23 -6.99 -29.49
N SER A 92 3.58 -7.16 -28.22
CA SER A 92 4.69 -8.00 -27.77
C SER A 92 4.49 -8.51 -26.35
N SER A 93 5.10 -9.66 -26.04
CA SER A 93 5.13 -10.20 -24.66
C SER A 93 5.75 -9.23 -23.67
N ASN A 94 6.70 -8.39 -24.10
CA ASN A 94 7.33 -7.38 -23.24
C ASN A 94 6.33 -6.37 -22.71
N GLN A 95 5.43 -5.84 -23.55
CA GLN A 95 4.41 -4.88 -23.12
C GLN A 95 3.47 -5.47 -22.07
N TYR A 96 3.10 -6.74 -22.21
CA TYR A 96 2.34 -7.44 -21.18
C TYR A 96 3.10 -7.48 -19.86
N PHE A 97 4.35 -7.94 -19.86
CA PHE A 97 5.14 -8.06 -18.63
C PHE A 97 5.43 -6.71 -17.96
N GLN A 98 5.63 -5.67 -18.74
CA GLN A 98 5.77 -4.31 -18.21
C GLN A 98 4.47 -3.82 -17.57
N THR A 99 3.32 -4.03 -18.22
CA THR A 99 2.01 -3.70 -17.67
C THR A 99 1.72 -4.52 -16.41
N TRP A 100 2.09 -5.80 -16.40
CA TRP A 100 1.99 -6.68 -15.25
C TRP A 100 2.83 -6.17 -14.07
N SER A 101 4.10 -5.87 -14.30
CA SER A 101 5.02 -5.33 -13.29
C SER A 101 4.50 -4.00 -12.72
N LEU A 102 4.04 -3.09 -13.59
CA LEU A 102 3.45 -1.82 -13.17
C LEU A 102 2.16 -2.03 -12.37
N SER A 103 1.29 -2.95 -12.77
CA SER A 103 0.03 -3.23 -12.05
C SER A 103 0.29 -3.73 -10.64
N ARG A 104 1.36 -4.53 -10.44
CA ARG A 104 1.77 -5.04 -9.13
C ARG A 104 2.28 -3.94 -8.20
N THR A 105 3.14 -3.10 -8.70
CA THR A 105 3.80 -2.07 -7.90
C THR A 105 2.92 -0.83 -7.71
N SER A 106 2.03 -0.55 -8.66
CA SER A 106 1.19 0.66 -8.64
C SER A 106 0.26 0.74 -7.44
N LEU A 107 -0.35 -0.38 -7.01
CA LEU A 107 -1.24 -0.37 -5.85
C LEU A 107 -0.52 0.05 -4.58
N LEU A 108 0.75 -0.36 -4.42
CA LEU A 108 1.58 0.07 -3.29
C LEU A 108 2.01 1.54 -3.44
N PHE A 109 2.67 1.89 -4.54
CA PHE A 109 3.34 3.18 -4.69
C PHE A 109 2.42 4.32 -5.08
N PHE A 110 1.35 4.06 -5.86
CA PHE A 110 0.44 5.11 -6.34
C PHE A 110 -0.78 5.27 -5.45
N CYS A 111 -1.12 4.24 -4.64
CA CYS A 111 -2.33 4.23 -3.84
C CYS A 111 -2.05 4.17 -2.33
N VAL A 112 -1.55 3.04 -1.84
CA VAL A 112 -1.48 2.77 -0.39
C VAL A 112 -0.53 3.73 0.32
N ILE A 113 0.70 3.88 -0.17
CA ILE A 113 1.69 4.79 0.43
C ILE A 113 1.17 6.22 0.49
N PRO A 114 0.73 6.87 -0.61
CA PRO A 114 0.26 8.25 -0.54
C PRO A 114 -1.02 8.41 0.28
N LEU A 115 -1.94 7.44 0.30
CA LEU A 115 -3.13 7.51 1.15
C LEU A 115 -2.76 7.50 2.64
N ILE A 116 -1.88 6.59 3.04
CA ILE A 116 -1.40 6.51 4.42
C ILE A 116 -0.62 7.77 4.80
N LEU A 117 0.33 8.21 3.96
CA LEU A 117 1.08 9.44 4.19
C LEU A 117 0.17 10.67 4.24
N GLY A 118 -0.86 10.71 3.39
CA GLY A 118 -1.84 11.80 3.37
C GLY A 118 -2.67 11.88 4.65
N LEU A 119 -3.22 10.75 5.08
CA LEU A 119 -3.94 10.66 6.36
C LEU A 119 -3.03 10.98 7.53
N ALA A 120 -1.81 10.43 7.56
CA ALA A 120 -0.84 10.65 8.62
C ALA A 120 -0.39 12.12 8.69
N THR A 121 -0.01 12.71 7.55
CA THR A 121 0.43 14.12 7.48
C THR A 121 -0.67 15.07 7.95
N TYR A 122 -1.94 14.77 7.63
CA TYR A 122 -3.07 15.59 8.06
C TYR A 122 -3.43 15.36 9.54
N LEU A 123 -3.57 14.10 9.96
CA LEU A 123 -4.20 13.74 11.24
C LEU A 123 -3.23 13.65 12.42
N VAL A 124 -2.00 13.18 12.21
CA VAL A 124 -1.05 12.97 13.31
C VAL A 124 -0.79 14.26 14.10
N PRO A 125 -0.47 15.41 13.48
CA PRO A 125 -0.30 16.65 14.24
C PRO A 125 -1.55 17.04 15.03
N LEU A 126 -2.75 16.82 14.45
CA LEU A 126 -4.02 17.12 15.13
C LEU A 126 -4.29 16.17 16.30
N GLN A 127 -3.96 14.89 16.18
CA GLN A 127 -4.18 13.89 17.23
C GLN A 127 -3.26 14.10 18.44
N ILE A 128 -2.03 14.53 18.21
CA ILE A 128 -1.07 14.77 19.28
C ILE A 128 -1.10 16.25 19.77
N GLY A 129 -1.96 17.10 19.20
CA GLY A 129 -2.03 18.51 19.58
C GLY A 129 -0.84 19.36 19.14
N ALA A 130 -0.07 18.90 18.14
CA ALA A 130 1.03 19.69 17.57
C ALA A 130 0.49 20.82 16.66
N PRO A 131 1.16 21.98 16.61
CA PRO A 131 0.73 23.10 15.77
C PRO A 131 0.90 22.82 14.27
N SER A 132 1.90 22.03 13.89
CA SER A 132 2.19 21.60 12.51
C SER A 132 3.01 20.33 12.49
N ILE A 133 3.32 19.81 11.30
CA ILE A 133 4.29 18.73 11.13
C ILE A 133 5.71 19.25 11.37
N ALA A 134 6.59 18.41 11.94
CA ALA A 134 8.01 18.72 12.01
C ALA A 134 8.59 18.86 10.59
N PHE A 135 9.46 19.85 10.38
CA PHE A 135 10.10 20.09 9.08
C PHE A 135 9.11 20.24 7.91
N PRO A 136 8.21 21.26 7.90
CA PRO A 136 7.17 21.40 6.88
C PRO A 136 7.72 21.45 5.44
N ARG A 137 8.90 22.05 5.23
CA ARG A 137 9.55 22.09 3.91
C ARG A 137 10.03 20.72 3.44
N ALA A 138 10.52 19.89 4.37
CA ALA A 138 10.91 18.51 4.06
C ALA A 138 9.68 17.64 3.71
N ALA A 139 8.56 17.84 4.42
CA ALA A 139 7.30 17.18 4.09
C ALA A 139 6.78 17.57 2.69
N ALA A 140 6.89 18.86 2.32
CA ALA A 140 6.56 19.31 0.96
C ALA A 140 7.51 18.71 -0.10
N ALA A 141 8.82 18.68 0.18
CA ALA A 141 9.80 18.06 -0.70
C ALA A 141 9.54 16.56 -0.89
N ALA A 142 9.15 15.85 0.17
CA ALA A 142 8.75 14.45 0.10
C ALA A 142 7.55 14.24 -0.84
N PHE A 143 6.50 15.07 -0.71
CA PHE A 143 5.35 14.99 -1.61
C PHE A 143 5.74 15.17 -3.07
N TRP A 144 6.53 16.19 -3.39
CA TRP A 144 6.94 16.46 -4.77
C TRP A 144 7.88 15.39 -5.33
N ALA A 145 8.83 14.90 -4.53
CA ALA A 145 9.71 13.81 -4.94
C ALA A 145 8.90 12.53 -5.23
N TRP A 146 7.89 12.22 -4.40
CA TRP A 146 6.98 11.11 -4.68
C TRP A 146 6.23 11.30 -5.99
N LEU A 147 5.55 12.45 -6.17
CA LEU A 147 4.71 12.70 -7.34
C LEU A 147 5.51 12.69 -8.64
N VAL A 148 6.64 13.39 -8.68
CA VAL A 148 7.51 13.45 -9.87
C VAL A 148 8.13 12.08 -10.15
N GLY A 149 8.58 11.35 -9.11
CA GLY A 149 9.12 10.01 -9.26
C GLY A 149 8.11 9.04 -9.88
N ILE A 150 6.87 9.05 -9.39
CA ILE A 150 5.79 8.22 -9.96
C ILE A 150 5.49 8.59 -11.42
N LEU A 151 5.39 9.88 -11.73
CA LEU A 151 5.12 10.32 -13.10
C LEU A 151 6.23 9.89 -14.07
N ILE A 152 7.50 10.04 -13.68
CA ILE A 152 8.64 9.57 -14.48
C ILE A 152 8.57 8.05 -14.63
N HIS A 153 8.31 7.31 -13.55
CA HIS A 153 8.22 5.84 -13.61
C HIS A 153 7.14 5.36 -14.59
N VAL A 154 5.96 5.97 -14.58
CA VAL A 154 4.90 5.65 -15.53
C VAL A 154 5.34 5.89 -16.98
N VAL A 155 5.98 7.03 -17.23
CA VAL A 155 6.49 7.34 -18.59
C VAL A 155 7.54 6.32 -19.03
N THR A 156 8.46 5.94 -18.17
CA THR A 156 9.51 4.96 -18.50
C THR A 156 8.96 3.57 -18.80
N VAL A 157 7.94 3.12 -18.06
CA VAL A 157 7.29 1.83 -18.34
C VAL A 157 6.63 1.82 -19.73
N PHE A 158 5.97 2.92 -20.11
CA PHE A 158 5.40 3.05 -21.46
C PHE A 158 6.45 3.28 -22.57
N SER A 159 7.72 3.51 -22.18
CA SER A 159 8.88 3.63 -23.11
C SER A 159 9.76 2.38 -23.07
N ASP A 160 9.17 1.22 -22.86
CA ASP A 160 9.84 -0.08 -22.78
C ASP A 160 10.87 -0.22 -21.64
N GLY A 161 10.79 0.61 -20.59
CA GLY A 161 11.50 0.47 -19.33
C GLY A 161 10.69 -0.34 -18.30
N GLY A 162 11.16 -0.44 -17.08
CA GLY A 162 10.43 -1.09 -15.99
C GLY A 162 11.35 -1.69 -14.93
N LEU A 163 10.77 -2.51 -14.04
CA LEU A 163 11.48 -3.19 -12.96
C LEU A 163 11.69 -4.69 -13.25
N GLY A 164 11.46 -5.12 -14.48
CA GLY A 164 11.59 -6.52 -14.88
C GLY A 164 10.43 -7.40 -14.41
N VAL A 165 10.64 -8.70 -14.47
CA VAL A 165 9.70 -9.77 -14.12
C VAL A 165 10.41 -10.89 -13.35
N PRO A 166 9.68 -11.74 -12.58
CA PRO A 166 10.29 -12.85 -11.86
C PRO A 166 10.84 -13.93 -12.80
N GLU A 167 11.87 -14.63 -12.36
CA GLU A 167 12.30 -15.88 -13.01
C GLU A 167 11.17 -16.95 -12.94
N PRO A 168 11.03 -17.82 -13.95
CA PRO A 168 11.88 -18.01 -15.15
C PRO A 168 11.46 -17.16 -16.36
N LEU A 169 10.63 -16.15 -16.19
CA LEU A 169 10.04 -15.36 -17.28
C LEU A 169 10.97 -14.30 -17.84
N THR A 170 12.10 -14.06 -17.19
CA THR A 170 13.12 -13.11 -17.62
C THR A 170 13.57 -13.30 -19.07
N GLN A 171 13.64 -14.56 -19.51
CA GLN A 171 13.93 -14.89 -20.92
C GLN A 171 12.90 -14.35 -21.92
N PHE A 172 11.67 -14.08 -21.49
CA PHE A 172 10.60 -13.51 -22.32
C PHE A 172 10.53 -11.99 -22.21
N ALA A 173 11.15 -11.41 -21.20
CA ALA A 173 11.25 -9.96 -20.99
C ALA A 173 12.48 -9.34 -21.69
N GLN A 174 13.10 -10.05 -22.64
CA GLN A 174 14.20 -9.56 -23.44
C GLN A 174 13.70 -8.46 -24.39
N GLY A 175 14.25 -7.26 -24.27
CA GLY A 175 13.88 -6.13 -25.14
C GLY A 175 13.48 -4.87 -24.38
N MET A 176 13.76 -4.81 -23.07
CA MET A 176 13.63 -3.54 -22.35
C MET A 176 14.65 -2.54 -22.89
N ASP A 177 14.18 -1.31 -23.12
CA ASP A 177 15.08 -0.24 -23.51
C ASP A 177 16.03 0.12 -22.36
N PRO A 178 17.37 0.10 -22.58
CA PRO A 178 18.33 0.35 -21.53
C PRO A 178 18.18 1.72 -20.87
N GLU A 179 17.96 2.78 -21.65
CA GLU A 179 17.85 4.14 -21.14
C GLU A 179 16.56 4.33 -20.32
N ALA A 180 15.45 3.78 -20.79
CA ALA A 180 14.17 3.83 -20.07
C ALA A 180 14.21 3.00 -18.80
N THR A 181 14.87 1.84 -18.81
CA THR A 181 15.04 0.99 -17.60
C THR A 181 15.90 1.68 -16.54
N GLU A 182 17.00 2.29 -16.96
CA GLU A 182 17.87 3.08 -16.08
C GLU A 182 17.09 4.22 -15.40
N LEU A 183 16.32 4.96 -16.18
CA LEU A 183 15.48 6.05 -15.66
C LEU A 183 14.35 5.51 -14.76
N SER A 184 13.82 4.33 -15.05
CA SER A 184 12.84 3.64 -14.21
C SER A 184 13.39 3.35 -12.81
N ILE A 185 14.60 2.77 -12.73
CA ILE A 185 15.27 2.50 -11.44
C ILE A 185 15.49 3.79 -10.66
N LEU A 186 16.00 4.85 -11.31
CA LEU A 186 16.25 6.13 -10.66
C LEU A 186 14.96 6.83 -10.21
N SER A 187 13.87 6.73 -10.98
CA SER A 187 12.58 7.30 -10.61
C SER A 187 11.98 6.63 -9.36
N ILE A 188 12.10 5.33 -9.28
CA ILE A 188 11.67 4.56 -8.09
C ILE A 188 12.61 4.83 -6.89
N ALA A 189 13.91 5.03 -7.11
CA ALA A 189 14.80 5.48 -6.06
C ALA A 189 14.38 6.85 -5.49
N MET A 190 13.92 7.76 -6.33
CA MET A 190 13.36 9.05 -5.88
C MET A 190 12.09 8.85 -5.03
N VAL A 191 11.23 7.90 -5.38
CA VAL A 191 10.05 7.53 -4.55
C VAL A 191 10.50 6.97 -3.20
N ALA A 192 11.51 6.10 -3.15
CA ALA A 192 12.04 5.57 -1.90
C ALA A 192 12.61 6.67 -0.98
N ILE A 193 13.36 7.62 -1.54
CA ILE A 193 13.86 8.81 -0.81
C ILE A 193 12.67 9.63 -0.28
N SER A 194 11.62 9.80 -1.07
CA SER A 194 10.40 10.50 -0.64
C SER A 194 9.76 9.82 0.58
N VAL A 195 9.55 8.50 0.52
CA VAL A 195 8.96 7.73 1.63
C VAL A 195 9.83 7.81 2.87
N LEU A 196 11.16 7.72 2.72
CA LEU A 196 12.11 7.87 3.81
C LEU A 196 11.98 9.26 4.46
N LEU A 197 11.97 10.33 3.65
CA LEU A 197 11.89 11.70 4.13
C LEU A 197 10.54 11.97 4.83
N ALA A 198 9.42 11.51 4.25
CA ALA A 198 8.10 11.61 4.87
C ALA A 198 8.05 10.86 6.21
N SER A 199 8.64 9.66 6.27
CA SER A 199 8.71 8.85 7.49
C SER A 199 9.49 9.57 8.60
N ILE A 200 10.64 10.15 8.28
CA ILE A 200 11.45 10.93 9.24
C ILE A 200 10.65 12.13 9.77
N THR A 201 9.93 12.87 8.91
CA THR A 201 9.12 14.01 9.34
C THR A 201 7.98 13.60 10.28
N LEU A 202 7.32 12.47 10.02
CA LEU A 202 6.25 11.94 10.86
C LEU A 202 6.78 11.44 12.21
N ILE A 203 7.87 10.67 12.21
CA ILE A 203 8.53 10.22 13.46
C ILE A 203 8.95 11.44 14.30
N ALA A 204 9.63 12.40 13.68
CA ALA A 204 10.06 13.63 14.37
C ALA A 204 8.85 14.37 14.97
N THR A 205 7.75 14.50 14.22
CA THR A 205 6.52 15.13 14.72
C THR A 205 5.99 14.40 15.97
N ILE A 206 5.85 13.06 15.88
CA ILE A 206 5.32 12.27 16.99
C ILE A 206 6.26 12.30 18.21
N VAL A 207 7.56 12.22 18.00
CA VAL A 207 8.52 12.11 19.10
C VAL A 207 8.78 13.47 19.77
N THR A 208 8.89 14.55 18.99
CA THR A 208 9.38 15.85 19.51
C THR A 208 8.29 16.89 19.78
N GLN A 209 7.10 16.77 19.14
CA GLN A 209 6.05 17.79 19.24
C GLN A 209 4.85 17.37 20.11
N ARG A 210 4.96 16.28 20.87
CA ARG A 210 3.94 15.90 21.84
C ARG A 210 3.89 16.91 22.98
N PRO A 211 2.69 17.18 23.55
CA PRO A 211 2.56 18.04 24.72
C PRO A 211 3.27 17.43 25.93
N GLN A 212 3.72 18.26 26.84
CA GLN A 212 4.35 17.83 28.08
C GLN A 212 3.37 16.94 28.89
N GLY A 213 3.86 15.79 29.33
CA GLY A 213 3.08 14.80 30.09
C GLY A 213 2.50 13.67 29.25
N MET A 214 2.40 13.80 27.93
CA MET A 214 1.94 12.70 27.05
C MET A 214 3.07 11.70 26.76
N THR A 215 2.94 10.49 27.26
CA THR A 215 3.87 9.40 26.96
C THR A 215 3.60 8.77 25.58
N LEU A 216 4.53 7.98 25.05
CA LEU A 216 4.32 7.25 23.77
C LEU A 216 3.16 6.24 23.85
N PHE A 217 2.93 5.66 25.05
CA PHE A 217 1.85 4.69 25.25
C PHE A 217 0.46 5.34 25.40
N GLU A 218 0.38 6.66 25.47
CA GLU A 218 -0.87 7.42 25.47
C GLU A 218 -1.25 7.94 24.08
N LEU A 219 -0.43 7.64 23.04
CA LEU A 219 -0.73 8.01 21.66
C LEU A 219 -2.03 7.34 21.19
N PRO A 220 -2.88 8.05 20.44
CA PRO A 220 -3.99 7.44 19.70
C PRO A 220 -3.51 6.28 18.82
N LEU A 221 -4.34 5.24 18.65
CA LEU A 221 -3.92 4.01 17.96
C LEU A 221 -3.49 4.26 16.51
N PHE A 222 -4.13 5.23 15.84
CA PHE A 222 -3.67 5.62 14.50
C PHE A 222 -2.28 6.25 14.53
N SER A 223 -2.03 7.24 15.40
CA SER A 223 -0.70 7.83 15.52
C SER A 223 0.37 6.82 15.96
N TRP A 224 0.01 5.86 16.83
CA TRP A 224 0.88 4.76 17.22
C TRP A 224 1.21 3.84 16.03
N SER A 225 0.20 3.45 15.23
CA SER A 225 0.40 2.61 14.05
C SER A 225 1.24 3.32 12.98
N VAL A 226 1.08 4.63 12.80
CA VAL A 226 1.93 5.44 11.92
C VAL A 226 3.37 5.47 12.42
N LEU A 227 3.59 5.63 13.74
CA LEU A 227 4.94 5.60 14.32
C LEU A 227 5.63 4.26 14.06
N VAL A 228 4.92 3.15 14.28
CA VAL A 228 5.46 1.81 14.04
C VAL A 228 5.75 1.59 12.55
N ALA A 229 4.79 1.90 11.67
CA ALA A 229 4.95 1.73 10.22
C ALA A 229 6.11 2.56 9.68
N THR A 230 6.17 3.86 10.00
CA THR A 230 7.25 4.74 9.56
C THR A 230 8.60 4.36 10.16
N GLY A 231 8.62 3.81 11.38
CA GLY A 231 9.82 3.23 11.99
C GLY A 231 10.38 2.07 11.16
N VAL A 232 9.51 1.15 10.73
CA VAL A 232 9.88 0.04 9.84
C VAL A 232 10.36 0.58 8.48
N TRP A 233 9.66 1.56 7.90
CA TRP A 233 10.03 2.13 6.60
C TRP A 233 11.38 2.86 6.62
N VAL A 234 11.70 3.58 7.70
CA VAL A 234 13.02 4.23 7.86
C VAL A 234 14.16 3.23 7.89
N LEU A 235 13.92 2.03 8.39
CA LEU A 235 14.93 0.97 8.39
C LEU A 235 14.99 0.24 7.04
N ALA A 236 13.85 -0.02 6.40
CA ALA A 236 13.78 -0.77 5.14
C ALA A 236 14.21 0.06 3.91
N MET A 237 13.79 1.33 3.81
CA MET A 237 14.02 2.16 2.63
C MET A 237 15.51 2.39 2.29
N PRO A 238 16.43 2.62 3.25
CA PRO A 238 17.85 2.75 2.91
C PRO A 238 18.47 1.47 2.32
N VAL A 239 18.03 0.29 2.79
CA VAL A 239 18.51 -0.99 2.25
C VAL A 239 17.95 -1.21 0.85
N TRP A 240 16.66 -0.91 0.65
CA TRP A 240 16.05 -0.99 -0.67
C TRP A 240 16.64 0.01 -1.67
N LEU A 241 16.98 1.22 -1.23
CA LEU A 241 17.78 2.19 -2.01
C LEU A 241 19.14 1.63 -2.38
N GLY A 242 19.81 0.93 -1.46
CA GLY A 242 21.07 0.24 -1.74
C GLY A 242 20.89 -0.80 -2.87
N ASN A 243 19.84 -1.60 -2.82
CA ASN A 243 19.53 -2.57 -3.87
C ASN A 243 19.27 -1.89 -5.23
N LEU A 244 18.50 -0.80 -5.24
CA LEU A 244 18.26 0.00 -6.46
C LEU A 244 19.55 0.55 -7.03
N MET A 245 20.44 1.08 -6.20
CA MET A 245 21.74 1.62 -6.64
C MET A 245 22.67 0.53 -7.16
N ILE A 246 22.72 -0.62 -6.51
CA ILE A 246 23.51 -1.77 -6.97
C ILE A 246 22.97 -2.26 -8.31
N SER A 247 21.65 -2.44 -8.42
CA SER A 247 21.00 -2.85 -9.69
C SER A 247 21.27 -1.85 -10.81
N TRP A 248 21.26 -0.55 -10.52
CA TRP A 248 21.57 0.50 -11.49
C TRP A 248 23.02 0.46 -11.98
N VAL A 249 23.98 0.27 -11.05
CA VAL A 249 25.42 0.16 -11.39
C VAL A 249 25.70 -1.10 -12.21
N ASP A 250 25.09 -2.21 -11.83
CA ASP A 250 25.26 -3.51 -12.51
C ASP A 250 24.69 -3.44 -13.94
N PHE A 251 23.52 -2.83 -14.08
CA PHE A 251 22.87 -2.61 -15.37
C PHE A 251 23.72 -1.75 -16.31
N ARG A 252 24.32 -0.64 -15.81
CA ARG A 252 25.22 0.22 -16.62
C ARG A 252 26.57 -0.41 -16.90
N GLY A 253 27.09 -1.19 -15.99
CA GLY A 253 28.46 -1.71 -16.01
C GLY A 253 28.63 -3.07 -16.68
N ALA A 254 27.63 -3.60 -17.38
CA ALA A 254 27.64 -4.93 -17.99
C ALA A 254 28.09 -6.02 -17.00
N ASP A 255 27.35 -6.18 -15.92
CA ASP A 255 27.60 -7.15 -14.83
C ASP A 255 28.88 -6.91 -14.02
N ALA A 256 29.28 -5.66 -13.86
CA ALA A 256 30.51 -5.31 -13.14
C ALA A 256 30.54 -5.86 -11.70
N LEU A 257 29.38 -5.90 -11.03
CA LEU A 257 29.26 -6.40 -9.66
C LEU A 257 28.74 -7.84 -9.59
N ARG A 258 28.27 -8.42 -10.69
CA ARG A 258 27.65 -9.75 -10.78
C ARG A 258 26.49 -9.97 -9.78
N TYR A 259 25.82 -8.90 -9.41
CA TYR A 259 24.80 -8.92 -8.38
C TYR A 259 23.40 -9.17 -8.94
N GLY A 260 23.17 -8.85 -10.19
CA GLY A 260 21.92 -9.08 -10.87
C GLY A 260 21.95 -8.49 -12.26
N ASN A 261 21.90 -9.32 -13.26
CA ASN A 261 21.68 -8.93 -14.64
C ASN A 261 20.36 -8.14 -14.76
N VAL A 262 20.15 -7.47 -15.89
CA VAL A 262 18.83 -6.95 -16.31
C VAL A 262 17.72 -7.97 -16.04
N GLU A 263 18.07 -9.24 -16.14
CA GLU A 263 17.22 -10.40 -15.91
C GLU A 263 16.76 -10.56 -14.45
N ASN A 264 17.48 -10.00 -13.47
CA ASN A 264 17.20 -10.23 -12.04
C ASN A 264 16.86 -8.96 -11.23
N ILE A 265 16.54 -7.84 -11.89
CA ILE A 265 16.14 -6.60 -11.19
C ILE A 265 14.91 -6.85 -10.30
N TRP A 266 13.92 -7.58 -10.81
CA TRP A 266 12.73 -7.92 -10.04
C TRP A 266 13.05 -8.71 -8.78
N GLY A 267 13.89 -9.73 -8.88
CA GLY A 267 14.31 -10.55 -7.74
C GLY A 267 15.01 -9.74 -6.65
N GLN A 268 15.80 -8.73 -7.04
CA GLN A 268 16.49 -7.84 -6.10
C GLN A 268 15.56 -6.87 -5.39
N LEU A 269 14.46 -6.48 -6.01
CA LEU A 269 13.58 -5.43 -5.50
C LEU A 269 12.28 -5.94 -4.89
N SER A 270 11.81 -7.13 -5.28
CA SER A 270 10.48 -7.64 -4.94
C SER A 270 10.28 -7.94 -3.45
N TRP A 271 11.34 -8.10 -2.67
CA TRP A 271 11.23 -8.35 -1.24
C TRP A 271 10.48 -7.22 -0.49
N LEU A 272 10.47 -6.00 -1.00
CA LEU A 272 9.76 -4.89 -0.38
C LEU A 272 8.24 -5.07 -0.42
N TRP A 273 7.71 -5.62 -1.52
CA TRP A 273 6.27 -5.88 -1.68
C TRP A 273 5.90 -7.35 -1.57
N SER A 274 6.87 -8.20 -1.26
CA SER A 274 6.62 -9.60 -0.92
C SER A 274 6.36 -9.78 0.57
N GLN A 275 5.79 -10.92 0.92
CA GLN A 275 5.56 -11.31 2.30
C GLN A 275 6.88 -11.66 3.02
N PRO A 276 7.01 -11.36 4.32
CA PRO A 276 6.05 -10.66 5.17
C PRO A 276 6.19 -9.13 5.14
N MET A 277 7.16 -8.56 4.39
CA MET A 277 7.44 -7.11 4.38
C MET A 277 6.26 -6.27 3.90
N ILE A 278 5.41 -6.80 3.01
CA ILE A 278 4.21 -6.09 2.54
C ILE A 278 3.29 -5.65 3.69
N PHE A 279 3.25 -6.39 4.80
CA PHE A 279 2.42 -6.05 5.96
C PHE A 279 2.92 -4.80 6.69
N ALA A 280 4.16 -4.36 6.51
CA ALA A 280 4.64 -3.08 7.03
C ALA A 280 3.85 -1.89 6.47
N PHE A 281 3.28 -2.03 5.26
CA PHE A 281 2.41 -1.03 4.65
C PHE A 281 0.94 -1.19 5.08
N ALA A 282 0.58 -2.30 5.71
CA ALA A 282 -0.75 -2.55 6.23
C ALA A 282 -0.89 -2.27 7.75
N ILE A 283 0.20 -1.95 8.46
CA ILE A 283 0.15 -1.62 9.89
C ILE A 283 -0.88 -0.52 10.21
N PRO A 284 -1.02 0.56 9.42
CA PRO A 284 -2.01 1.62 9.70
C PRO A 284 -3.46 1.15 9.63
N VAL A 285 -3.77 0.02 8.98
CA VAL A 285 -5.11 -0.60 8.99
C VAL A 285 -5.58 -0.84 10.43
N LEU A 286 -4.69 -1.39 11.27
CA LEU A 286 -4.97 -1.66 12.68
C LEU A 286 -5.27 -0.35 13.41
N GLY A 287 -4.47 0.70 13.19
CA GLY A 287 -4.66 2.00 13.80
C GLY A 287 -5.99 2.65 13.41
N ILE A 288 -6.33 2.64 12.12
CA ILE A 288 -7.60 3.18 11.60
C ILE A 288 -8.79 2.42 12.19
N ALA A 289 -8.76 1.09 12.17
CA ALA A 289 -9.84 0.27 12.73
C ALA A 289 -9.98 0.47 14.25
N GLY A 290 -8.85 0.61 14.96
CA GLY A 290 -8.79 0.87 16.39
C GLY A 290 -9.38 2.22 16.81
N GLU A 291 -9.39 3.23 15.94
CA GLU A 291 -10.03 4.52 16.17
C GLU A 291 -11.54 4.48 15.82
N ILE A 292 -11.90 3.80 14.74
CA ILE A 292 -13.27 3.79 14.22
C ILE A 292 -14.19 2.92 15.07
N ILE A 293 -13.76 1.70 15.36
CA ILE A 293 -14.63 0.66 15.95
C ILE A 293 -15.14 1.03 17.35
N PRO A 294 -14.33 1.56 18.28
CA PRO A 294 -14.82 1.96 19.61
C PRO A 294 -15.85 3.07 19.55
N VAL A 295 -15.63 4.05 18.65
CA VAL A 295 -16.57 5.17 18.46
C VAL A 295 -17.88 4.68 17.89
N ALA A 296 -17.84 3.81 16.87
CA ALA A 296 -19.03 3.21 16.27
C ALA A 296 -19.78 2.31 17.28
N ALA A 297 -19.07 1.61 18.18
CA ALA A 297 -19.62 0.80 19.26
C ALA A 297 -20.12 1.64 20.44
N SER A 298 -19.86 2.95 20.46
CA SER A 298 -20.16 3.84 21.60
C SER A 298 -19.59 3.29 22.93
N LYS A 299 -18.40 2.71 22.85
CA LYS A 299 -17.71 2.07 23.99
C LYS A 299 -16.22 2.39 23.94
N ALA A 300 -15.65 2.76 25.08
CA ALA A 300 -14.22 2.96 25.20
C ALA A 300 -13.47 1.68 24.80
N GLN A 301 -12.34 1.85 24.08
CA GLN A 301 -11.49 0.75 23.65
C GLN A 301 -11.05 -0.09 24.85
N ARG A 302 -11.33 -1.37 24.78
CA ARG A 302 -10.90 -2.33 25.78
C ARG A 302 -9.53 -2.89 25.42
N GLN A 303 -8.75 -3.22 26.45
CA GLN A 303 -7.41 -3.81 26.26
C GLN A 303 -6.48 -2.95 25.36
N TYR A 304 -6.50 -1.64 25.55
CA TYR A 304 -5.76 -0.67 24.75
C TYR A 304 -4.28 -1.02 24.59
N SER A 305 -3.59 -1.34 25.71
CA SER A 305 -2.17 -1.70 25.69
C SER A 305 -1.88 -2.99 24.90
N ILE A 306 -2.79 -3.96 24.93
CA ILE A 306 -2.65 -5.20 24.16
C ILE A 306 -2.75 -4.89 22.67
N GLN A 307 -3.61 -3.95 22.27
CA GLN A 307 -3.71 -3.52 20.88
C GLN A 307 -2.47 -2.77 20.42
N GLN A 308 -1.88 -1.92 21.26
CA GLN A 308 -0.61 -1.28 20.95
C GLN A 308 0.51 -2.30 20.77
N ILE A 309 0.57 -3.33 21.62
CA ILE A 309 1.52 -4.43 21.49
C ILE A 309 1.28 -5.19 20.17
N GLY A 310 0.02 -5.46 19.81
CA GLY A 310 -0.33 -6.11 18.54
C GLY A 310 0.16 -5.32 17.31
N ILE A 311 -0.03 -3.99 17.32
CA ILE A 311 0.50 -3.12 16.26
C ILE A 311 2.03 -3.19 16.21
N GLY A 312 2.71 -3.09 17.36
CA GLY A 312 4.17 -3.19 17.45
C GLY A 312 4.70 -4.54 16.99
N ALA A 313 4.04 -5.63 17.39
CA ALA A 313 4.40 -6.98 16.98
C ALA A 313 4.26 -7.20 15.47
N LEU A 314 3.19 -6.67 14.84
CA LEU A 314 3.06 -6.71 13.38
C LEU A 314 4.22 -5.98 12.70
N GLY A 315 4.65 -4.83 13.25
CA GLY A 315 5.82 -4.10 12.75
C GLY A 315 7.10 -4.93 12.82
N VAL A 316 7.36 -5.60 13.94
CA VAL A 316 8.55 -6.46 14.11
C VAL A 316 8.50 -7.66 13.16
N LEU A 317 7.36 -8.34 13.07
CA LEU A 317 7.23 -9.56 12.27
C LEU A 317 7.22 -9.28 10.76
N SER A 318 6.82 -8.09 10.32
CA SER A 318 6.91 -7.68 8.91
C SER A 318 8.37 -7.53 8.42
N PHE A 319 9.35 -7.41 9.32
CA PHE A 319 10.77 -7.40 8.98
C PHE A 319 11.30 -8.74 8.44
N GLY A 320 10.52 -9.81 8.48
CA GLY A 320 10.97 -11.15 8.10
C GLY A 320 11.49 -11.29 6.66
N ALA A 321 11.14 -10.37 5.75
CA ALA A 321 11.66 -10.36 4.37
C ALA A 321 12.79 -9.34 4.13
N PHE A 322 13.26 -8.67 5.18
CA PHE A 322 14.26 -7.63 5.07
C PHE A 322 15.57 -8.13 4.46
N ALA A 323 15.97 -7.50 3.33
CA ALA A 323 17.19 -7.84 2.59
C ALA A 323 17.31 -9.33 2.19
N GLN A 324 16.19 -10.00 1.98
CA GLN A 324 16.16 -11.42 1.62
C GLN A 324 17.06 -11.81 0.42
N PRO A 325 17.25 -10.98 -0.63
CA PRO A 325 18.15 -11.28 -1.74
C PRO A 325 19.62 -11.42 -1.36
N PHE A 326 20.04 -10.84 -0.23
CA PHE A 326 21.40 -10.99 0.28
C PHE A 326 21.63 -12.34 0.97
N PHE A 327 20.57 -13.03 1.32
CA PHE A 327 20.60 -14.33 1.97
C PHE A 327 20.18 -15.40 0.96
N ASN A 328 21.00 -15.61 -0.06
CA ASN A 328 20.82 -16.69 -1.05
C ASN A 328 21.18 -18.05 -0.42
N ALA A 329 20.73 -18.26 0.80
CA ALA A 329 21.07 -19.40 1.64
C ALA A 329 19.93 -20.42 1.63
N ASP A 330 20.24 -21.63 2.01
CA ASP A 330 19.25 -22.69 2.27
C ASP A 330 18.21 -22.22 3.30
N VAL A 331 17.03 -22.83 3.29
CA VAL A 331 15.91 -22.45 4.19
C VAL A 331 16.30 -22.48 5.67
N SER A 332 17.31 -23.29 6.06
CA SER A 332 17.86 -23.31 7.41
C SER A 332 18.46 -21.97 7.85
N ASP A 333 19.08 -21.25 6.93
CA ASP A 333 19.68 -19.94 7.22
C ASP A 333 18.62 -18.82 7.18
N GLN A 334 17.46 -19.10 6.56
CA GLN A 334 16.29 -18.22 6.51
C GLN A 334 15.28 -18.50 7.62
N ALA A 335 15.57 -19.39 8.57
CA ALA A 335 14.61 -19.84 9.60
C ALA A 335 13.97 -18.69 10.38
N VAL A 336 14.69 -17.59 10.63
CA VAL A 336 14.15 -16.41 11.31
C VAL A 336 13.08 -15.74 10.45
N PHE A 337 13.32 -15.55 9.16
CA PHE A 337 12.38 -14.91 8.22
C PHE A 337 11.14 -15.77 8.01
N VAL A 338 11.33 -17.07 7.88
CA VAL A 338 10.23 -18.04 7.79
C VAL A 338 9.42 -18.04 9.07
N GLY A 339 10.06 -18.06 10.24
CA GLY A 339 9.39 -17.98 11.54
C GLY A 339 8.58 -16.69 11.69
N MET A 340 9.12 -15.54 11.27
CA MET A 340 8.38 -14.27 11.27
C MET A 340 7.18 -14.32 10.33
N GLY A 341 7.33 -14.87 9.13
CA GLY A 341 6.24 -15.05 8.17
C GLY A 341 5.11 -15.95 8.68
N LEU A 342 5.44 -17.00 9.43
CA LEU A 342 4.45 -17.85 10.11
C LEU A 342 3.70 -17.11 11.22
N LEU A 343 4.41 -16.31 12.01
CA LEU A 343 3.86 -15.66 13.21
C LEU A 343 3.10 -14.38 12.89
N VAL A 344 3.19 -13.83 11.69
CA VAL A 344 2.58 -12.53 11.30
C VAL A 344 1.06 -12.48 11.49
N VAL A 345 0.38 -13.61 11.51
CA VAL A 345 -1.06 -13.71 11.75
C VAL A 345 -1.44 -13.41 13.20
N LEU A 346 -0.57 -13.73 14.16
CA LEU A 346 -0.88 -13.61 15.60
C LEU A 346 -1.18 -12.18 16.05
N PRO A 347 -0.42 -11.15 15.69
CA PRO A 347 -0.74 -9.76 16.01
C PRO A 347 -2.12 -9.33 15.53
N VAL A 348 -2.51 -9.74 14.32
CA VAL A 348 -3.82 -9.41 13.75
C VAL A 348 -4.94 -10.10 14.52
N LEU A 349 -4.76 -11.37 14.90
CA LEU A 349 -5.72 -12.11 15.75
C LEU A 349 -5.87 -11.48 17.14
N ILE A 350 -4.76 -11.10 17.78
CA ILE A 350 -4.77 -10.42 19.07
C ILE A 350 -5.52 -9.09 18.97
N PHE A 351 -5.26 -8.31 17.94
CA PHE A 351 -5.91 -7.04 17.69
C PHE A 351 -7.42 -7.20 17.46
N LEU A 352 -7.80 -8.15 16.60
CA LEU A 352 -9.21 -8.49 16.36
C LEU A 352 -9.94 -8.95 17.61
N GLY A 353 -9.29 -9.74 18.47
CA GLY A 353 -9.85 -10.17 19.75
C GLY A 353 -10.22 -8.98 20.66
N GLY A 354 -9.35 -7.97 20.75
CA GLY A 354 -9.61 -6.73 21.49
C GLY A 354 -10.74 -5.89 20.90
N LEU A 355 -10.82 -5.82 19.56
CA LEU A 355 -11.92 -5.13 18.87
C LEU A 355 -13.25 -5.87 19.05
N ALA A 356 -13.25 -7.19 18.93
CA ALA A 356 -14.43 -8.03 19.12
C ALA A 356 -15.00 -7.87 20.55
N ASP A 357 -14.14 -7.88 21.59
CA ASP A 357 -14.56 -7.63 22.98
C ASP A 357 -15.18 -6.23 23.13
N THR A 358 -14.67 -5.24 22.44
CA THR A 358 -15.22 -3.88 22.44
C THR A 358 -16.58 -3.80 21.75
N LEU A 359 -16.74 -4.46 20.58
CA LEU A 359 -18.00 -4.52 19.84
C LEU A 359 -19.11 -5.25 20.59
N VAL A 360 -18.80 -6.43 21.14
CA VAL A 360 -19.79 -7.27 21.87
C VAL A 360 -20.31 -6.55 23.12
N LYS A 361 -19.48 -5.79 23.81
CA LYS A 361 -19.86 -5.03 25.00
C LYS A 361 -20.36 -3.61 24.72
N GLY A 362 -20.33 -3.21 23.45
CA GLY A 362 -20.83 -1.92 22.96
C GLY A 362 -22.24 -2.00 22.40
N LYS A 363 -22.65 -0.92 21.77
CA LYS A 363 -23.90 -0.80 20.99
C LYS A 363 -23.54 -0.30 19.58
N PRO A 364 -23.01 -1.17 18.71
CA PRO A 364 -22.50 -0.73 17.40
C PRO A 364 -23.61 -0.14 16.55
N LYS A 365 -23.32 1.05 15.99
CA LYS A 365 -24.17 1.68 14.98
C LYS A 365 -23.61 1.37 13.62
N PHE A 366 -24.40 0.73 12.78
CA PHE A 366 -24.01 0.43 11.41
C PHE A 366 -23.81 1.73 10.62
N SER A 367 -22.58 1.98 10.23
CA SER A 367 -22.17 3.16 9.47
C SER A 367 -21.14 2.74 8.43
N ALA A 368 -20.99 3.52 7.36
CA ALA A 368 -20.06 3.23 6.27
C ALA A 368 -18.63 2.98 6.79
N HIS A 369 -18.14 3.85 7.67
CA HIS A 369 -16.79 3.71 8.24
C HIS A 369 -16.61 2.44 9.10
N LEU A 370 -17.64 1.99 9.83
CA LEU A 370 -17.60 0.74 10.58
C LEU A 370 -17.54 -0.48 9.64
N VAL A 371 -18.42 -0.50 8.61
CA VAL A 371 -18.47 -1.60 7.63
C VAL A 371 -17.12 -1.73 6.91
N LEU A 372 -16.60 -0.62 6.39
CA LEU A 372 -15.30 -0.58 5.71
C LEU A 372 -14.15 -1.01 6.63
N ALA A 373 -14.14 -0.55 7.90
CA ALA A 373 -13.10 -0.94 8.86
C ALA A 373 -13.15 -2.45 9.17
N LEU A 374 -14.34 -3.05 9.29
CA LEU A 374 -14.47 -4.49 9.50
C LEU A 374 -14.02 -5.28 8.28
N ILE A 375 -14.40 -4.85 7.06
CA ILE A 375 -13.96 -5.49 5.81
C ILE A 375 -12.43 -5.46 5.71
N SER A 376 -11.81 -4.32 5.97
CA SER A 376 -10.35 -4.18 5.90
C SER A 376 -9.63 -5.09 6.90
N MET A 377 -10.16 -5.24 8.11
CA MET A 377 -9.60 -6.12 9.12
C MET A 377 -9.72 -7.60 8.76
N ILE A 378 -10.85 -8.01 8.17
CA ILE A 378 -11.04 -9.38 7.69
C ILE A 378 -10.10 -9.67 6.54
N GLY A 379 -9.99 -8.77 5.58
CA GLY A 379 -9.06 -8.90 4.45
C GLY A 379 -7.60 -9.00 4.89
N LEU A 380 -7.19 -8.20 5.88
CA LEU A 380 -5.85 -8.28 6.46
C LEU A 380 -5.61 -9.61 7.20
N LEU A 381 -6.60 -10.12 7.93
CA LEU A 381 -6.52 -11.43 8.57
C LEU A 381 -6.33 -12.55 7.54
N VAL A 382 -7.12 -12.53 6.46
CA VAL A 382 -6.97 -13.50 5.36
C VAL A 382 -5.57 -13.39 4.77
N GLY A 383 -5.09 -12.20 4.43
CA GLY A 383 -3.76 -11.98 3.85
C GLY A 383 -2.63 -12.51 4.74
N THR A 384 -2.67 -12.23 6.06
CA THR A 384 -1.66 -12.75 6.99
C THR A 384 -1.75 -14.26 7.20
N THR A 385 -2.95 -14.85 7.15
CA THR A 385 -3.13 -16.31 7.21
C THR A 385 -2.57 -16.98 5.97
N LEU A 386 -2.81 -16.40 4.79
CA LEU A 386 -2.25 -16.89 3.52
C LEU A 386 -0.73 -16.79 3.48
N SER A 387 -0.17 -15.71 4.02
CA SER A 387 1.28 -15.56 4.19
C SER A 387 1.86 -16.69 5.04
N ALA A 388 1.25 -16.97 6.19
CA ALA A 388 1.67 -18.06 7.05
C ALA A 388 1.57 -19.43 6.34
N LEU A 389 0.52 -19.67 5.57
CA LEU A 389 0.36 -20.88 4.79
C LEU A 389 1.45 -21.01 3.71
N HIS A 390 1.71 -19.94 2.96
CA HIS A 390 2.69 -19.93 1.87
C HIS A 390 4.13 -20.22 2.34
N VAL A 391 4.52 -19.74 3.55
CA VAL A 391 5.86 -20.02 4.09
C VAL A 391 5.94 -21.33 4.88
N SER A 392 4.83 -22.00 5.13
CA SER A 392 4.79 -23.22 5.94
C SER A 392 5.47 -24.43 5.28
N GLY A 393 5.34 -24.59 3.96
CA GLY A 393 5.94 -25.70 3.21
C GLY A 393 7.47 -25.72 3.33
N PRO A 394 8.16 -24.67 2.88
CA PRO A 394 9.62 -24.55 3.03
C PRO A 394 10.07 -24.68 4.49
N ALA A 395 9.32 -24.09 5.44
CA ALA A 395 9.64 -24.17 6.86
C ALA A 395 9.63 -25.61 7.39
N ILE A 396 8.61 -26.36 7.06
CA ILE A 396 8.46 -27.76 7.50
C ILE A 396 9.47 -28.64 6.77
N GLY A 397 9.67 -28.44 5.47
CA GLY A 397 10.65 -29.17 4.66
C GLY A 397 12.08 -29.04 5.17
N ALA A 398 12.47 -27.85 5.65
CA ALA A 398 13.79 -27.60 6.21
C ALA A 398 14.04 -28.26 7.58
N ILE A 399 12.98 -28.52 8.36
CA ILE A 399 13.14 -29.07 9.71
C ILE A 399 13.36 -30.59 9.70
N ARG A 400 13.29 -31.31 8.52
CA ARG A 400 13.00 -32.69 8.60
C ARG A 400 13.38 -33.68 7.49
N GLU A 401 13.94 -34.80 7.89
CA GLU A 401 13.79 -36.14 7.33
C GLU A 401 12.48 -36.76 7.88
N ILE A 402 11.34 -36.63 7.15
CA ILE A 402 10.06 -37.20 7.57
C ILE A 402 9.78 -38.51 6.83
N ASP A 403 9.71 -39.58 7.56
CA ASP A 403 9.54 -40.94 7.13
C ASP A 403 8.06 -41.38 6.95
N SER A 404 7.15 -40.43 6.58
CA SER A 404 5.73 -40.77 6.36
C SER A 404 5.20 -40.25 5.03
N ASP A 405 4.69 -41.11 4.17
CA ASP A 405 4.25 -40.80 2.81
C ASP A 405 3.19 -39.68 2.73
N TRP A 406 2.21 -39.67 3.63
CA TRP A 406 1.16 -38.63 3.59
C TRP A 406 1.67 -37.26 3.99
N LEU A 407 2.63 -37.22 4.92
CA LEU A 407 3.18 -35.94 5.41
C LEU A 407 4.18 -35.38 4.41
N SER A 408 4.95 -36.23 3.73
CA SER A 408 5.79 -35.82 2.60
C SER A 408 4.96 -35.26 1.45
N GLY A 409 3.81 -35.89 1.14
CA GLY A 409 2.85 -35.37 0.16
C GLY A 409 2.30 -33.98 0.52
N LEU A 410 1.93 -33.76 1.78
CA LEU A 410 1.47 -32.45 2.27
C LEU A 410 2.58 -31.39 2.19
N ILE A 411 3.80 -31.76 2.58
CA ILE A 411 4.95 -30.83 2.53
C ILE A 411 5.27 -30.46 1.08
N ASN A 412 5.33 -31.42 0.19
CA ASN A 412 5.56 -31.18 -1.23
C ASN A 412 4.50 -30.24 -1.79
N TRP A 413 3.21 -30.51 -1.53
CA TRP A 413 2.12 -29.64 -1.94
C TRP A 413 2.26 -28.21 -1.38
N LEU A 414 2.61 -28.04 -0.10
CA LEU A 414 2.84 -26.72 0.49
C LEU A 414 4.09 -26.03 -0.10
N THR A 415 5.10 -26.79 -0.50
CA THR A 415 6.32 -26.27 -1.13
C THR A 415 6.04 -25.84 -2.57
N ASP A 416 5.21 -26.59 -3.29
CA ASP A 416 4.79 -26.31 -4.67
C ASP A 416 3.97 -24.99 -4.77
N LEU A 417 3.39 -24.51 -3.67
CA LEU A 417 2.75 -23.18 -3.62
C LEU A 417 3.74 -22.02 -3.84
N GLN A 418 5.04 -22.26 -3.70
CA GLN A 418 6.07 -21.27 -4.03
C GLN A 418 6.08 -21.00 -5.54
N GLY A 419 6.11 -19.74 -5.94
CA GLY A 419 6.08 -19.36 -7.36
C GLY A 419 4.68 -19.36 -7.99
N THR A 420 3.65 -19.75 -7.25
CA THR A 420 2.26 -19.64 -7.71
C THR A 420 1.69 -18.24 -7.44
N VAL A 421 0.52 -17.98 -8.00
CA VAL A 421 -0.23 -16.73 -7.83
C VAL A 421 -0.70 -16.47 -6.38
N ILE A 422 -0.44 -17.38 -5.43
CA ILE A 422 -0.70 -17.17 -3.99
C ILE A 422 0.10 -15.97 -3.45
N ALA A 423 1.34 -15.80 -3.88
CA ALA A 423 2.14 -14.63 -3.50
C ALA A 423 1.42 -13.31 -3.85
N THR A 424 0.78 -13.28 -5.02
CA THR A 424 -0.11 -12.19 -5.45
C THR A 424 -1.32 -12.05 -4.56
N ALA A 425 -2.00 -13.14 -4.24
CA ALA A 425 -3.18 -13.10 -3.40
C ALA A 425 -2.86 -12.50 -2.01
N VAL A 426 -1.71 -12.85 -1.43
CA VAL A 426 -1.22 -12.25 -0.16
C VAL A 426 -1.05 -10.74 -0.30
N MET A 427 -0.34 -10.30 -1.34
CA MET A 427 -0.09 -8.88 -1.60
C MET A 427 -1.39 -8.11 -1.82
N GLU A 428 -2.31 -8.63 -2.65
CA GLU A 428 -3.61 -8.03 -2.92
C GLU A 428 -4.44 -7.90 -1.64
N HIS A 429 -4.53 -8.94 -0.80
CA HIS A 429 -5.26 -8.86 0.46
C HIS A 429 -4.68 -7.78 1.38
N ALA A 430 -3.36 -7.66 1.51
CA ALA A 430 -2.73 -6.64 2.33
C ALA A 430 -2.99 -5.23 1.79
N LEU A 431 -2.78 -4.99 0.50
CA LEU A 431 -2.88 -3.66 -0.10
C LEU A 431 -4.32 -3.20 -0.30
N ILE A 432 -5.22 -4.09 -0.76
CA ILE A 432 -6.65 -3.76 -0.90
C ILE A 432 -7.26 -3.51 0.49
N SER A 433 -6.88 -4.27 1.51
CA SER A 433 -7.30 -3.99 2.89
C SER A 433 -6.82 -2.62 3.37
N SER A 434 -5.60 -2.23 3.01
CA SER A 434 -5.04 -0.90 3.34
C SER A 434 -5.78 0.23 2.61
N LEU A 435 -6.16 0.01 1.35
CA LEU A 435 -7.01 0.93 0.59
C LEU A 435 -8.40 1.06 1.25
N ILE A 436 -9.06 -0.05 1.57
CA ILE A 436 -10.37 -0.07 2.20
C ILE A 436 -10.33 0.63 3.57
N ALA A 437 -9.29 0.36 4.39
CA ALA A 437 -9.10 1.04 5.66
C ALA A 437 -8.89 2.55 5.48
N SER A 438 -8.11 2.95 4.48
CA SER A 438 -7.91 4.36 4.17
C SER A 438 -9.23 5.05 3.78
N ILE A 439 -10.07 4.40 2.97
CA ILE A 439 -11.42 4.88 2.64
C ILE A 439 -12.30 4.93 3.90
N ALA A 440 -12.23 3.92 4.79
CA ALA A 440 -12.93 3.95 6.08
C ALA A 440 -12.52 5.18 6.91
N GLY A 441 -11.21 5.46 6.97
CA GLY A 441 -10.65 6.65 7.60
C GLY A 441 -11.18 7.94 6.98
N LEU A 442 -11.28 8.01 5.65
CA LEU A 442 -11.86 9.17 4.95
C LEU A 442 -13.32 9.40 5.35
N TYR A 443 -14.15 8.36 5.37
CA TYR A 443 -15.54 8.48 5.84
C TYR A 443 -15.63 8.91 7.31
N TYR A 444 -14.70 8.46 8.15
CA TYR A 444 -14.68 8.79 9.57
C TYR A 444 -14.19 10.21 9.82
N TRP A 445 -13.08 10.62 9.18
CA TRP A 445 -12.45 11.93 9.40
C TRP A 445 -12.84 13.00 8.38
N SER A 446 -13.75 12.71 7.43
CA SER A 446 -14.18 13.68 6.40
C SER A 446 -14.61 15.05 6.98
N PRO A 447 -15.33 15.15 8.13
CA PRO A 447 -15.65 16.44 8.70
C PRO A 447 -14.43 17.26 9.12
N LYS A 448 -13.35 16.60 9.50
CA LYS A 448 -12.07 17.25 9.85
C LYS A 448 -11.25 17.62 8.62
N ILE A 449 -11.17 16.70 7.63
CA ILE A 449 -10.31 16.85 6.45
C ILE A 449 -10.94 17.80 5.44
N PHE A 450 -12.24 17.66 5.16
CA PHE A 450 -12.93 18.36 4.08
C PHE A 450 -14.02 19.34 4.58
N GLY A 451 -14.29 19.41 5.88
CA GLY A 451 -15.31 20.27 6.47
C GLY A 451 -16.74 19.79 6.21
N LYS A 452 -16.94 18.65 5.53
CA LYS A 452 -18.25 18.07 5.24
C LYS A 452 -18.28 16.58 5.56
N LYS A 453 -19.46 16.07 5.90
CA LYS A 453 -19.67 14.65 6.15
C LYS A 453 -20.01 13.94 4.84
N MET A 454 -19.33 12.84 4.54
CA MET A 454 -19.63 11.97 3.41
C MET A 454 -20.93 11.20 3.62
N ASN A 455 -21.60 10.81 2.52
CA ASN A 455 -22.89 10.14 2.55
C ASN A 455 -22.75 8.67 2.99
N ASN A 456 -23.42 8.32 4.09
CA ASN A 456 -23.35 6.99 4.65
C ASN A 456 -23.83 5.89 3.68
N ASN A 457 -24.87 6.14 2.88
CA ASN A 457 -25.42 5.12 1.98
C ASN A 457 -24.48 4.84 0.81
N ILE A 458 -23.87 5.89 0.25
CA ILE A 458 -22.85 5.75 -0.80
C ILE A 458 -21.64 4.98 -0.22
N GLY A 459 -21.23 5.31 0.99
CA GLY A 459 -20.13 4.63 1.65
C GLY A 459 -20.38 3.16 1.95
N VAL A 460 -21.60 2.79 2.35
CA VAL A 460 -21.96 1.37 2.53
C VAL A 460 -21.96 0.65 1.19
N LEU A 461 -22.50 1.27 0.12
CA LEU A 461 -22.49 0.69 -1.22
C LEU A 461 -21.04 0.51 -1.74
N ALA A 462 -20.18 1.51 -1.55
CA ALA A 462 -18.77 1.41 -1.85
C ALA A 462 -18.10 0.27 -1.07
N GLY A 463 -18.41 0.14 0.23
CA GLY A 463 -17.92 -0.95 1.07
C GLY A 463 -18.33 -2.34 0.59
N LEU A 464 -19.59 -2.52 0.20
CA LEU A 464 -20.06 -3.79 -0.36
C LEU A 464 -19.40 -4.10 -1.71
N SER A 465 -19.24 -3.09 -2.57
CA SER A 465 -18.52 -3.24 -3.84
C SER A 465 -17.06 -3.64 -3.61
N LEU A 466 -16.37 -2.99 -2.68
CA LEU A 466 -14.99 -3.30 -2.32
C LEU A 466 -14.85 -4.69 -1.68
N LEU A 467 -15.81 -5.11 -0.86
CA LEU A 467 -15.85 -6.47 -0.31
C LEU A 467 -16.00 -7.51 -1.42
N GLY A 468 -16.99 -7.32 -2.30
CA GLY A 468 -17.18 -8.20 -3.45
C GLY A 468 -15.93 -8.24 -4.34
N GLY A 469 -15.32 -7.09 -4.58
CA GLY A 469 -14.08 -6.97 -5.32
C GLY A 469 -12.91 -7.71 -4.67
N LEU A 470 -12.71 -7.56 -3.38
CA LEU A 470 -11.66 -8.27 -2.63
C LEU A 470 -11.86 -9.79 -2.70
N LEU A 471 -13.09 -10.27 -2.45
CA LEU A 471 -13.40 -11.69 -2.45
C LEU A 471 -13.27 -12.32 -3.84
N LEU A 472 -13.72 -11.63 -4.88
CA LEU A 472 -13.68 -12.18 -6.24
C LEU A 472 -12.33 -11.96 -6.93
N SER A 473 -11.63 -10.85 -6.68
CA SER A 473 -10.32 -10.59 -7.26
C SER A 473 -9.22 -11.36 -6.53
N ALA A 474 -8.92 -11.04 -5.30
CA ALA A 474 -7.87 -11.69 -4.54
C ALA A 474 -8.22 -13.15 -4.18
N GLY A 475 -9.51 -13.46 -3.97
CA GLY A 475 -9.97 -14.83 -3.72
C GLY A 475 -9.83 -15.76 -4.93
N SER A 476 -10.02 -15.27 -6.16
CA SER A 476 -9.75 -16.09 -7.36
C SER A 476 -8.27 -16.43 -7.49
N ASN A 477 -7.37 -15.48 -7.23
CA ASN A 477 -5.93 -15.74 -7.22
C ASN A 477 -5.54 -16.75 -6.15
N LEU A 478 -6.21 -16.73 -5.00
CA LEU A 478 -5.97 -17.72 -3.96
C LEU A 478 -6.31 -19.13 -4.47
N ILE A 479 -7.49 -19.31 -5.07
CA ILE A 479 -7.92 -20.63 -5.57
C ILE A 479 -7.05 -21.04 -6.75
N ASN A 480 -6.73 -20.14 -7.66
CA ASN A 480 -5.85 -20.39 -8.79
C ASN A 480 -4.44 -20.84 -8.35
N GLY A 481 -3.93 -20.26 -7.27
CA GLY A 481 -2.65 -20.70 -6.70
C GLY A 481 -2.67 -22.13 -6.16
N PHE A 482 -3.80 -22.58 -5.64
CA PHE A 482 -3.99 -24.01 -5.27
C PHE A 482 -4.18 -24.93 -6.49
N LEU A 483 -4.43 -24.37 -7.66
CA LEU A 483 -4.47 -25.07 -8.95
C LEU A 483 -3.14 -24.94 -9.72
N ASP A 484 -2.06 -24.55 -9.04
CA ASP A 484 -0.70 -24.38 -9.56
C ASP A 484 -0.57 -23.33 -10.68
N GLU A 485 -1.47 -22.32 -10.72
CA GLU A 485 -1.29 -21.19 -11.63
C GLU A 485 -0.05 -20.38 -11.23
N GLY A 486 0.89 -20.23 -12.15
CA GLY A 486 2.10 -19.42 -11.94
C GLY A 486 1.81 -17.93 -11.78
N ASP A 487 2.67 -17.23 -11.06
CA ASP A 487 2.43 -15.82 -10.68
C ASP A 487 2.37 -14.84 -11.87
N ALA A 488 3.23 -15.00 -12.87
CA ALA A 488 3.32 -14.11 -14.03
C ALA A 488 2.98 -14.83 -15.34
N VAL A 489 1.89 -15.60 -15.35
CA VAL A 489 1.52 -16.39 -16.53
C VAL A 489 1.09 -15.51 -17.70
N TYR A 490 1.65 -15.80 -18.86
CA TYR A 490 1.28 -15.31 -20.16
C TYR A 490 1.12 -16.50 -21.13
N LEU A 491 0.40 -16.29 -22.22
CA LEU A 491 0.00 -17.22 -23.28
C LEU A 491 0.83 -18.50 -23.51
N ALA A 492 2.14 -18.46 -23.33
CA ALA A 492 3.04 -19.56 -23.73
C ALA A 492 3.34 -20.61 -22.64
N THR A 493 2.97 -20.38 -21.40
CA THR A 493 3.33 -21.26 -20.28
C THR A 493 2.30 -22.34 -19.97
N SER A 494 1.20 -22.38 -20.72
CA SER A 494 0.13 -23.37 -20.60
C SER A 494 0.55 -24.83 -20.89
N ASN A 495 1.76 -25.04 -21.41
CA ASN A 495 2.27 -26.36 -21.77
C ASN A 495 2.78 -27.21 -20.59
N SER A 496 2.66 -26.74 -19.35
CA SER A 496 3.16 -27.52 -18.19
C SER A 496 2.32 -28.73 -17.80
N GLY A 497 1.15 -28.95 -18.41
CA GLY A 497 0.35 -30.17 -18.26
C GLY A 497 -0.26 -30.43 -16.88
N VAL A 498 -0.03 -29.54 -15.90
CA VAL A 498 -0.40 -29.73 -14.49
C VAL A 498 -1.72 -29.04 -14.14
N TRP A 499 -2.24 -28.20 -15.02
CA TRP A 499 -3.38 -27.36 -14.70
C TRP A 499 -4.71 -27.90 -15.22
N ASN A 500 -5.76 -27.70 -14.43
CA ASN A 500 -7.11 -27.71 -14.96
C ASN A 500 -7.38 -26.35 -15.60
N GLN A 501 -7.02 -26.20 -16.88
CA GLN A 501 -7.07 -24.94 -17.63
C GLN A 501 -8.47 -24.32 -17.59
N ASP A 502 -9.52 -25.10 -17.79
CA ASP A 502 -10.91 -24.60 -17.78
C ASP A 502 -11.29 -23.97 -16.42
N ALA A 503 -10.83 -24.58 -15.31
CA ALA A 503 -11.10 -24.05 -13.97
C ALA A 503 -10.34 -22.74 -13.72
N VAL A 504 -9.08 -22.64 -14.15
CA VAL A 504 -8.25 -21.44 -14.03
C VAL A 504 -8.82 -20.29 -14.86
N GLU A 505 -9.22 -20.55 -16.11
CA GLU A 505 -9.87 -19.56 -16.97
C GLU A 505 -11.18 -19.05 -16.36
N PHE A 506 -12.03 -19.95 -15.86
CA PHE A 506 -13.28 -19.56 -15.17
C PHE A 506 -13.00 -18.68 -13.94
N LEU A 507 -12.00 -19.01 -13.13
CA LEU A 507 -11.60 -18.20 -11.97
C LEU A 507 -11.00 -16.87 -12.38
N ASN A 508 -10.29 -16.78 -13.50
CA ASN A 508 -9.80 -15.53 -14.06
C ASN A 508 -10.95 -14.61 -14.51
N VAL A 509 -12.04 -15.16 -15.07
CA VAL A 509 -13.28 -14.39 -15.33
C VAL A 509 -13.88 -13.86 -14.04
N ILE A 510 -13.94 -14.67 -12.98
CA ILE A 510 -14.43 -14.23 -11.66
C ILE A 510 -13.54 -13.09 -11.12
N GLY A 511 -12.22 -13.24 -11.22
CA GLY A 511 -11.26 -12.22 -10.80
C GLY A 511 -11.39 -10.91 -11.59
N PHE A 512 -11.68 -11.00 -12.88
CA PHE A 512 -11.97 -9.83 -13.73
C PHE A 512 -13.22 -9.08 -13.24
N ILE A 513 -14.32 -9.80 -12.95
CA ILE A 513 -15.54 -9.22 -12.35
C ILE A 513 -15.19 -8.56 -11.00
N GLY A 514 -14.36 -9.21 -10.17
CA GLY A 514 -13.88 -8.65 -8.91
C GLY A 514 -13.15 -7.33 -9.10
N SER A 515 -12.30 -7.22 -10.12
CA SER A 515 -11.59 -5.98 -10.44
C SER A 515 -12.53 -4.84 -10.85
N ILE A 516 -13.61 -5.13 -11.59
CA ILE A 516 -14.67 -4.15 -11.92
C ILE A 516 -15.33 -3.63 -10.64
N LEU A 517 -15.62 -4.52 -9.69
CA LEU A 517 -16.21 -4.14 -8.40
C LEU A 517 -15.26 -3.26 -7.57
N LEU A 518 -13.95 -3.53 -7.58
CA LEU A 518 -12.95 -2.67 -6.92
C LEU A 518 -12.95 -1.26 -7.53
N ILE A 519 -12.92 -1.16 -8.85
CA ILE A 519 -13.02 0.13 -9.58
C ILE A 519 -14.31 0.84 -9.19
N GLY A 520 -15.44 0.14 -9.17
CA GLY A 520 -16.74 0.67 -8.78
C GLY A 520 -16.76 1.24 -7.37
N GLY A 521 -16.18 0.51 -6.40
CA GLY A 521 -16.10 0.95 -5.01
C GLY A 521 -15.24 2.19 -4.81
N ILE A 522 -14.08 2.27 -5.47
CA ILE A 522 -13.20 3.46 -5.45
C ILE A 522 -13.90 4.64 -6.12
N SER A 523 -14.57 4.42 -7.26
CA SER A 523 -15.32 5.45 -7.99
C SER A 523 -16.43 6.05 -7.13
N LEU A 524 -17.19 5.22 -6.40
CA LEU A 524 -18.21 5.67 -5.47
C LEU A 524 -17.62 6.54 -4.35
N ALA A 525 -16.47 6.14 -3.79
CA ALA A 525 -15.80 6.93 -2.77
C ALA A 525 -15.29 8.28 -3.32
N LEU A 526 -14.73 8.30 -4.54
CA LEU A 526 -14.30 9.51 -5.22
C LEU A 526 -15.49 10.45 -5.54
N LEU A 527 -16.60 9.90 -6.02
CA LEU A 527 -17.81 10.67 -6.31
C LEU A 527 -18.39 11.31 -5.05
N ASP A 528 -18.46 10.56 -3.93
CA ASP A 528 -18.98 11.10 -2.67
C ASP A 528 -18.08 12.19 -2.07
N LEU A 529 -16.78 12.15 -2.36
CA LEU A 529 -15.85 13.22 -2.03
C LEU A 529 -16.12 14.51 -2.82
N THR A 530 -16.66 14.40 -4.05
CA THR A 530 -16.92 15.56 -4.93
C THR A 530 -18.30 16.20 -4.72
N ILE A 531 -19.25 15.45 -4.19
CA ILE A 531 -20.59 15.93 -3.82
C ILE A 531 -20.58 16.59 -2.44
#